data_701c1fd520d98d9997bdd31e83f1713d
#
_entry.id   701c1fd520d98d9997bdd31e83f1713d
#
_cell.length_a   1.000
_cell.length_b   1.000
_cell.length_c   1.000
_cell.angle_alpha   90.00
_cell.angle_beta   90.00
_cell.angle_gamma   90.00
#
_symmetry.space_group_name_H-M   'P 1'
#
loop_
_entity.id
_entity.type
_entity.pdbx_description
1 polymer ?
#
loop_
_entity_poly.entity_id
_entity_poly.type
_entity_poly.pdbx_seq_one_letter_code
_entity_poly.pdbx_strand_id
1 'polypeptide(L)'
;MRENEEQTYTCSECGAVVDEENLHTFGEHMLCDECLEQLTVTCDNCGRRIWRTDAECDSYTALCSHCYEYHYTSCEHCGRLIECDSANYDEDDDFPYCDECYREIQESVIKSYNYKPEPAFYGSGALFYGVELEVDKGGERSDYA
;
A
#
# COMPACT_ATOMS: atom_id res chain seq x y z
N MET A 1 23.55 -53.95 17.58
CA MET A 1 23.64 -52.49 17.68
C MET A 1 23.18 -51.88 16.37
N ARG A 2 22.07 -51.23 16.41
CA ARG A 2 21.59 -50.46 15.27
C ARG A 2 22.22 -49.08 15.34
N GLU A 3 23.11 -48.82 14.43
CA GLU A 3 23.57 -47.47 14.19
C GLU A 3 22.40 -46.67 13.68
N ASN A 4 21.98 -45.67 14.42
CA ASN A 4 21.11 -44.64 13.89
C ASN A 4 21.93 -43.90 12.81
N GLU A 5 21.67 -44.23 11.56
CA GLU A 5 22.15 -43.43 10.47
C GLU A 5 21.36 -42.11 10.59
N GLU A 6 22.01 -41.08 11.08
CA GLU A 6 21.51 -39.73 11.02
C GLU A 6 21.38 -39.38 9.57
N GLN A 7 20.14 -39.38 9.04
CA GLN A 7 19.86 -38.94 7.69
C GLN A 7 20.06 -37.44 7.67
N THR A 8 21.15 -37.04 7.08
CA THR A 8 21.44 -35.64 6.84
C THR A 8 20.94 -35.25 5.44
N TYR A 9 20.37 -34.07 5.33
CA TYR A 9 19.83 -33.55 4.10
C TYR A 9 20.56 -32.25 3.73
N THR A 10 20.57 -31.94 2.48
CA THR A 10 21.23 -30.74 1.96
C THR A 10 20.19 -29.72 1.51
N CYS A 11 20.29 -28.49 2.03
CA CYS A 11 19.47 -27.37 1.57
C CYS A 11 19.74 -27.10 0.09
N SER A 12 18.67 -26.99 -0.70
CA SER A 12 18.76 -26.76 -2.16
C SER A 12 19.32 -25.38 -2.49
N GLU A 13 19.20 -24.42 -1.60
CA GLU A 13 19.60 -23.03 -1.87
C GLU A 13 21.01 -22.70 -1.37
N CYS A 14 21.29 -22.95 -0.09
CA CYS A 14 22.60 -22.61 0.47
C CYS A 14 23.59 -23.78 0.51
N GLY A 15 23.13 -25.01 0.25
CA GLY A 15 23.97 -26.22 0.30
C GLY A 15 24.35 -26.66 1.71
N ALA A 16 23.76 -26.08 2.75
CA ALA A 16 24.00 -26.47 4.13
C ALA A 16 23.44 -27.86 4.39
N VAL A 17 24.21 -28.65 5.13
CA VAL A 17 23.77 -29.98 5.60
C VAL A 17 23.01 -29.80 6.91
N VAL A 18 21.78 -30.25 6.96
CA VAL A 18 20.88 -30.11 8.10
C VAL A 18 20.24 -31.46 8.42
N ASP A 19 19.78 -31.60 9.64
CA ASP A 19 18.99 -32.73 10.10
C ASP A 19 17.55 -32.66 9.58
N GLU A 20 16.88 -33.80 9.59
CA GLU A 20 15.48 -33.88 9.15
C GLU A 20 14.55 -32.89 9.89
N GLU A 21 14.84 -32.62 11.17
CA GLU A 21 14.05 -31.69 11.99
C GLU A 21 14.17 -30.24 11.55
N ASN A 22 15.31 -29.88 10.95
CA ASN A 22 15.61 -28.52 10.48
C ASN A 22 15.45 -28.35 8.95
N LEU A 23 14.92 -29.38 8.31
CA LEU A 23 14.67 -29.38 6.88
C LEU A 23 13.20 -29.20 6.60
N HIS A 24 12.89 -28.25 5.75
CA HIS A 24 11.52 -27.95 5.33
C HIS A 24 11.39 -28.18 3.82
N THR A 25 10.39 -28.93 3.45
CA THR A 25 10.03 -29.11 2.05
C THR A 25 9.05 -28.01 1.63
N PHE A 26 9.45 -27.20 0.68
CA PHE A 26 8.61 -26.14 0.13
C PHE A 26 8.55 -26.26 -1.40
N GLY A 27 7.40 -26.69 -1.91
CA GLY A 27 7.25 -27.04 -3.31
C GLY A 27 8.17 -28.21 -3.69
N GLU A 28 9.08 -27.99 -4.59
CA GLU A 28 10.11 -28.97 -5.03
C GLU A 28 11.48 -28.75 -4.37
N HIS A 29 11.57 -27.76 -3.46
CA HIS A 29 12.80 -27.37 -2.81
C HIS A 29 12.86 -27.89 -1.36
N MET A 30 14.05 -28.28 -0.96
CA MET A 30 14.38 -28.60 0.41
C MET A 30 15.15 -27.44 1.00
N LEU A 31 14.59 -26.78 1.99
CA LEU A 31 15.14 -25.55 2.59
C LEU A 31 15.48 -25.78 4.06
N CYS A 32 16.61 -25.27 4.48
CA CYS A 32 16.90 -25.15 5.92
C CYS A 32 16.08 -24.01 6.53
N ASP A 33 16.00 -23.96 7.86
CA ASP A 33 15.25 -22.92 8.59
C ASP A 33 15.60 -21.50 8.13
N GLU A 34 16.89 -21.21 8.01
CA GLU A 34 17.36 -19.89 7.58
C GLU A 34 16.89 -19.51 6.18
N CYS A 35 17.05 -20.44 5.22
CA CYS A 35 16.61 -20.20 3.85
C CYS A 35 15.08 -20.08 3.75
N LEU A 36 14.37 -20.89 4.51
CA LEU A 36 12.92 -20.82 4.56
C LEU A 36 12.44 -19.45 5.04
N GLU A 37 13.04 -18.90 6.09
CA GLU A 37 12.68 -17.57 6.61
C GLU A 37 13.11 -16.42 5.70
N GLN A 38 14.26 -16.56 5.05
CA GLN A 38 14.79 -15.52 4.19
C GLN A 38 14.10 -15.45 2.82
N LEU A 39 13.79 -16.61 2.25
CA LEU A 39 13.28 -16.74 0.89
C LEU A 39 11.75 -16.81 0.80
N THR A 40 11.09 -17.07 1.91
CA THR A 40 9.63 -17.19 1.94
C THR A 40 9.03 -16.24 2.96
N VAL A 41 7.75 -15.93 2.75
CA VAL A 41 6.92 -15.16 3.68
C VAL A 41 5.57 -15.84 3.82
N THR A 42 4.89 -15.56 4.90
CA THR A 42 3.53 -16.04 5.13
C THR A 42 2.54 -14.96 4.72
N CYS A 43 1.56 -15.33 3.91
CA CYS A 43 0.48 -14.42 3.55
C CYS A 43 -0.34 -14.05 4.80
N ASP A 44 -0.46 -12.77 5.08
CA ASP A 44 -1.16 -12.28 6.27
C ASP A 44 -2.68 -12.53 6.23
N ASN A 45 -3.23 -12.71 5.05
CA ASN A 45 -4.65 -12.97 4.89
C ASN A 45 -5.02 -14.45 5.03
N CYS A 46 -4.37 -15.33 4.26
CA CYS A 46 -4.73 -16.75 4.23
C CYS A 46 -3.78 -17.67 5.02
N GLY A 47 -2.68 -17.15 5.52
CA GLY A 47 -1.66 -17.91 6.26
C GLY A 47 -0.80 -18.84 5.41
N ARG A 48 -0.95 -18.81 4.10
CA ARG A 48 -0.14 -19.63 3.18
C ARG A 48 1.27 -19.09 3.10
N ARG A 49 2.24 -20.00 3.18
CA ARG A 49 3.65 -19.65 2.94
C ARG A 49 3.90 -19.60 1.43
N ILE A 50 4.57 -18.56 0.98
CA ILE A 50 4.87 -18.30 -0.43
C ILE A 50 6.31 -17.82 -0.59
N TRP A 51 6.83 -17.89 -1.79
CA TRP A 51 8.11 -17.27 -2.09
C TRP A 51 8.02 -15.76 -1.93
N ARG A 52 9.04 -15.18 -1.34
CA ARG A 52 9.12 -13.73 -1.18
C ARG A 52 9.07 -12.98 -2.52
N THR A 53 9.59 -13.61 -3.57
CA THR A 53 9.54 -13.08 -4.95
C THR A 53 8.14 -13.06 -5.56
N ASP A 54 7.25 -13.92 -5.07
CA ASP A 54 5.86 -14.03 -5.52
C ASP A 54 4.89 -13.32 -4.60
N ALA A 55 5.41 -12.73 -3.52
CA ALA A 55 4.60 -12.01 -2.55
C ALA A 55 4.41 -10.55 -2.97
N GLU A 56 3.17 -10.11 -2.89
CA GLU A 56 2.84 -8.69 -2.94
C GLU A 56 3.00 -8.12 -1.54
N CYS A 57 4.03 -7.32 -1.36
CA CYS A 57 4.42 -6.81 -0.04
C CYS A 57 4.47 -5.29 -0.03
N ASP A 58 4.03 -4.72 1.08
CA ASP A 58 4.40 -3.37 1.47
C ASP A 58 5.28 -3.41 2.74
N SER A 59 5.46 -2.28 3.41
CA SER A 59 6.27 -2.20 4.64
C SER A 59 5.66 -2.97 5.83
N TYR A 60 4.40 -3.35 5.75
CA TYR A 60 3.64 -3.91 6.87
C TYR A 60 2.95 -5.22 6.58
N THR A 61 2.64 -5.50 5.32
CA THR A 61 1.77 -6.60 4.91
C THR A 61 2.42 -7.40 3.78
N ALA A 62 2.36 -8.71 3.88
CA ALA A 62 2.76 -9.63 2.82
C ALA A 62 1.56 -10.47 2.38
N LEU A 63 1.28 -10.52 1.10
CA LEU A 63 0.13 -11.21 0.53
C LEU A 63 0.56 -12.13 -0.61
N CYS A 64 -0.13 -13.26 -0.75
CA CYS A 64 -0.02 -14.04 -1.96
C CYS A 64 -0.81 -13.37 -3.09
N SER A 65 -0.42 -13.65 -4.34
CA SER A 65 -1.06 -13.07 -5.53
C SER A 65 -2.58 -13.24 -5.54
N HIS A 66 -3.05 -14.40 -5.11
CA HIS A 66 -4.48 -14.68 -5.01
C HIS A 66 -5.20 -13.74 -4.03
N CYS A 67 -4.66 -13.59 -2.80
CA CYS A 67 -5.27 -12.69 -1.81
C CYS A 67 -5.18 -11.23 -2.25
N TYR A 68 -4.09 -10.86 -2.87
CA TYR A 68 -3.94 -9.52 -3.43
C TYR A 68 -5.00 -9.21 -4.49
N GLU A 69 -5.17 -10.10 -5.47
CA GLU A 69 -6.13 -9.89 -6.57
C GLU A 69 -7.59 -9.85 -6.11
N TYR A 70 -7.95 -10.66 -5.13
CA TYR A 70 -9.35 -10.83 -4.73
C TYR A 70 -9.78 -10.03 -3.51
N HIS A 71 -8.85 -9.68 -2.63
CA HIS A 71 -9.18 -9.06 -1.34
C HIS A 71 -8.48 -7.74 -1.07
N TYR A 72 -7.43 -7.44 -1.79
CA TYR A 72 -6.60 -6.28 -1.55
C TYR A 72 -6.39 -5.43 -2.79
N THR A 73 -6.05 -4.19 -2.55
CA THR A 73 -5.61 -3.26 -3.58
C THR A 73 -4.52 -2.36 -3.01
N SER A 74 -3.86 -1.60 -3.82
CA SER A 74 -2.85 -0.65 -3.35
C SER A 74 -3.40 0.77 -3.34
N CYS A 75 -3.09 1.51 -2.29
CA CYS A 75 -3.42 2.93 -2.24
C CYS A 75 -2.68 3.68 -3.35
N GLU A 76 -3.40 4.40 -4.18
CA GLU A 76 -2.81 5.16 -5.30
C GLU A 76 -1.83 6.23 -4.84
N HIS A 77 -2.04 6.78 -3.65
CA HIS A 77 -1.20 7.87 -3.13
C HIS A 77 0.08 7.38 -2.44
N CYS A 78 -0.01 6.39 -1.56
CA CYS A 78 1.14 5.93 -0.76
C CYS A 78 1.63 4.52 -1.09
N GLY A 79 0.92 3.77 -1.94
CA GLY A 79 1.28 2.41 -2.34
C GLY A 79 1.04 1.34 -1.28
N ARG A 80 0.46 1.67 -0.12
CA ARG A 80 0.16 0.71 0.94
C ARG A 80 -0.92 -0.27 0.47
N LEU A 81 -0.77 -1.53 0.86
CA LEU A 81 -1.79 -2.55 0.62
C LEU A 81 -2.98 -2.33 1.57
N ILE A 82 -4.16 -2.29 1.01
CA ILE A 82 -5.42 -2.08 1.72
C ILE A 82 -6.45 -3.13 1.30
N GLU A 83 -7.34 -3.50 2.20
CA GLU A 83 -8.45 -4.38 1.85
C GLU A 83 -9.42 -3.64 0.91
N CYS A 84 -9.90 -4.33 -0.11
CA CYS A 84 -10.86 -3.75 -1.05
C CYS A 84 -12.13 -3.22 -0.37
N ASP A 85 -12.56 -3.91 0.69
CA ASP A 85 -13.72 -3.51 1.48
C ASP A 85 -13.47 -2.25 2.34
N SER A 86 -12.20 -1.97 2.64
CA SER A 86 -11.76 -0.81 3.43
C SER A 86 -11.19 0.32 2.58
N ALA A 87 -11.10 0.10 1.27
CA ALA A 87 -10.60 1.12 0.36
C ALA A 87 -11.62 2.26 0.20
N ASN A 88 -11.12 3.47 0.26
CA ASN A 88 -11.92 4.67 -0.01
C ASN A 88 -11.73 5.07 -1.47
N TYR A 89 -12.82 5.33 -2.14
CA TYR A 89 -12.83 5.79 -3.53
C TYR A 89 -13.31 7.22 -3.58
N ASP A 90 -12.66 8.04 -4.38
CA ASP A 90 -13.14 9.40 -4.64
C ASP A 90 -14.27 9.36 -5.70
N GLU A 91 -15.20 10.28 -5.60
CA GLU A 91 -16.32 10.36 -6.54
C GLU A 91 -15.90 10.71 -7.98
N ASP A 92 -14.78 11.40 -8.11
CA ASP A 92 -14.24 11.83 -9.40
C ASP A 92 -13.28 10.81 -10.03
N ASP A 93 -12.63 10.01 -9.19
CA ASP A 93 -11.63 9.03 -9.61
C ASP A 93 -11.90 7.68 -8.95
N ASP A 94 -12.00 6.63 -9.74
CA ASP A 94 -12.19 5.26 -9.26
C ASP A 94 -10.91 4.65 -8.63
N PHE A 95 -10.01 5.48 -8.09
CA PHE A 95 -8.77 5.04 -7.49
C PHE A 95 -8.94 4.73 -6.00
N PRO A 96 -8.34 3.64 -5.54
CA PRO A 96 -8.39 3.26 -4.12
C PRO A 96 -7.42 4.08 -3.28
N TYR A 97 -7.88 4.54 -2.12
CA TYR A 97 -7.07 5.26 -1.14
C TYR A 97 -7.22 4.62 0.25
N CYS A 98 -6.14 4.59 1.01
CA CYS A 98 -6.22 4.22 2.42
C CYS A 98 -6.87 5.35 3.23
N ASP A 99 -7.34 5.03 4.44
CA ASP A 99 -8.03 5.99 5.30
C ASP A 99 -7.23 7.27 5.56
N GLU A 100 -5.93 7.12 5.76
CA GLU A 100 -5.03 8.25 6.03
C GLU A 100 -4.94 9.18 4.82
N CYS A 101 -4.62 8.63 3.66
CA CYS A 101 -4.49 9.41 2.42
C CYS A 101 -5.82 10.01 1.98
N TYR A 102 -6.90 9.27 2.10
CA TYR A 102 -8.24 9.78 1.79
C TYR A 102 -8.62 10.96 2.69
N ARG A 103 -8.34 10.87 3.98
CA ARG A 103 -8.55 11.96 4.92
C ARG A 103 -7.72 13.19 4.59
N GLU A 104 -6.45 13.02 4.25
CA GLU A 104 -5.57 14.12 3.83
C GLU A 104 -6.07 14.81 2.57
N ILE A 105 -6.55 14.06 1.60
CA ILE A 105 -7.14 14.60 0.38
C ILE A 105 -8.40 15.41 0.73
N GLN A 106 -9.29 14.86 1.53
CA GLN A 106 -10.52 15.55 1.96
C GLN A 106 -10.21 16.81 2.78
N GLU A 107 -9.27 16.74 3.71
CA GLU A 107 -8.86 17.89 4.51
C GLU A 107 -8.18 18.97 3.66
N SER A 108 -7.41 18.60 2.65
CA SER A 108 -6.79 19.58 1.75
C SER A 108 -7.82 20.31 0.90
N VAL A 109 -8.84 19.61 0.44
CA VAL A 109 -9.98 20.20 -0.28
C VAL A 109 -10.78 21.15 0.64
N ILE A 110 -11.05 20.73 1.87
CA ILE A 110 -11.75 21.56 2.85
C ILE A 110 -10.94 22.80 3.22
N LYS A 111 -9.65 22.66 3.43
CA LYS A 111 -8.75 23.80 3.70
C LYS A 111 -8.72 24.78 2.54
N SER A 112 -8.66 24.27 1.33
CA SER A 112 -8.71 25.08 0.12
C SER A 112 -10.01 25.88 0.02
N TYR A 113 -11.13 25.29 0.40
CA TYR A 113 -12.42 25.96 0.43
C TYR A 113 -12.56 26.94 1.58
N ASN A 114 -12.10 26.59 2.78
CA ASN A 114 -12.16 27.45 3.97
C ASN A 114 -11.18 28.61 3.92
N TYR A 115 -10.20 28.56 3.06
CA TYR A 115 -9.22 29.62 2.86
C TYR A 115 -9.71 30.68 1.85
N LYS A 116 -10.98 30.72 1.56
CA LYS A 116 -11.54 31.81 0.80
C LYS A 116 -11.39 33.09 1.61
N PRO A 117 -10.55 34.04 1.20
CA PRO A 117 -10.42 35.28 1.94
C PRO A 117 -11.78 35.97 1.97
N GLU A 118 -12.10 36.58 3.10
CA GLU A 118 -13.31 37.39 3.18
C GLU A 118 -13.30 38.42 2.06
N PRO A 119 -14.40 38.57 1.32
CA PRO A 119 -14.44 39.52 0.23
C PRO A 119 -14.26 40.93 0.82
N ALA A 120 -13.08 41.48 0.60
CA ALA A 120 -12.83 42.87 0.90
C ALA A 120 -13.25 43.71 -0.30
N PHE A 121 -14.28 44.47 -0.13
CA PHE A 121 -14.76 45.40 -1.15
C PHE A 121 -14.01 46.72 -1.05
N TYR A 122 -13.21 47.01 -2.04
CA TYR A 122 -12.52 48.28 -2.18
C TYR A 122 -13.29 49.19 -3.09
N GLY A 123 -13.61 50.36 -2.60
CA GLY A 123 -14.27 51.40 -3.36
C GLY A 123 -15.62 51.80 -2.82
N SER A 124 -15.93 53.06 -2.97
CA SER A 124 -17.18 53.68 -2.54
C SER A 124 -18.16 53.81 -3.72
N GLY A 125 -18.29 52.79 -4.49
CA GLY A 125 -19.20 52.79 -5.63
C GLY A 125 -20.29 51.74 -5.52
N ALA A 126 -21.39 51.94 -6.15
CA ALA A 126 -22.46 50.96 -6.23
C ALA A 126 -22.15 49.75 -7.11
N LEU A 127 -21.01 49.73 -7.74
CA LEU A 127 -20.54 48.63 -8.56
C LEU A 127 -19.57 47.77 -7.78
N PHE A 128 -20.14 46.84 -7.04
CA PHE A 128 -19.37 45.74 -6.57
C PHE A 128 -19.26 44.75 -7.72
N TYR A 129 -18.10 44.69 -8.30
CA TYR A 129 -17.79 43.57 -9.10
C TYR A 129 -17.73 42.40 -8.14
N GLY A 130 -18.70 41.54 -8.23
CA GLY A 130 -18.55 40.21 -7.69
C GLY A 130 -17.33 39.66 -8.37
N VAL A 131 -16.20 39.89 -7.78
CA VAL A 131 -15.01 39.23 -8.21
C VAL A 131 -15.23 37.78 -7.81
N GLU A 132 -15.75 37.04 -8.73
CA GLU A 132 -15.55 35.65 -8.73
C GLU A 132 -14.05 35.47 -8.81
N LEU A 133 -13.48 35.26 -7.67
CA LEU A 133 -12.15 34.77 -7.60
C LEU A 133 -12.21 33.34 -8.13
N GLU A 134 -12.23 33.21 -9.43
CA GLU A 134 -11.81 31.98 -10.02
C GLU A 134 -10.35 31.82 -9.66
N VAL A 135 -10.14 31.08 -8.60
CA VAL A 135 -8.84 30.58 -8.29
C VAL A 135 -8.60 29.46 -9.27
N ASP A 136 -8.00 29.82 -10.34
CA ASP A 136 -7.41 28.85 -11.23
C ASP A 136 -6.44 27.94 -10.48
N LYS A 137 -6.20 26.76 -10.99
CA LYS A 137 -5.29 25.74 -10.43
C LYS A 137 -3.89 26.24 -10.03
N GLY A 138 -3.58 27.46 -10.27
CA GLY A 138 -2.33 28.08 -9.87
C GLY A 138 -2.48 29.23 -8.90
N GLY A 139 -3.70 29.50 -8.41
CA GLY A 139 -3.96 30.67 -7.57
C GLY A 139 -3.83 31.97 -8.33
N GLU A 140 -3.84 31.94 -9.64
CA GLU A 140 -3.84 33.13 -10.47
C GLU A 140 -5.18 33.83 -10.37
N ARG A 141 -5.13 35.07 -10.03
CA ARG A 141 -6.27 35.94 -10.10
C ARG A 141 -6.48 36.36 -11.54
N SER A 142 -7.69 36.21 -12.01
CA SER A 142 -8.09 37.01 -13.15
C SER A 142 -8.15 38.46 -12.70
N ASP A 143 -7.19 39.25 -13.11
CA ASP A 143 -7.27 40.69 -12.95
C ASP A 143 -8.31 41.24 -13.93
N TYR A 144 -9.43 41.53 -13.36
CA TYR A 144 -10.35 42.42 -14.03
C TYR A 144 -10.02 43.84 -13.62
N ALA A 145 -9.45 44.55 -14.51
CA ALA A 145 -9.33 45.98 -14.39
C ALA A 145 -10.70 46.66 -14.43
#